data_a223ae3c7b72ea8d74c1590f2f02d6cc
#
_entry.id   a223ae3c7b72ea8d74c1590f2f02d6cc
#
_cell.length_a   1.000
_cell.length_b   1.000
_cell.length_c   1.000
_cell.angle_alpha   90.00
_cell.angle_beta   90.00
_cell.angle_gamma   90.00
#
_symmetry.space_group_name_H-M   'P 1'
#
loop_
_entity.id
_entity.type
_entity.pdbx_description
1 polymer ?
#
loop_
_entity_poly.entity_id
_entity_poly.type
_entity_poly.pdbx_seq_one_letter_code
_entity_poly.pdbx_strand_id
1 'polypeptide(L)'
;MKTLALVTLLLGSHVIIAQSKFNTEGHRGARGLMPENTVRAMKKAMDLGVQTLEMDVVIAKDKQVVVSHDNYMSADISLKPDGSPVTADEQKKINLYQLTYAEIKKFDVGSKPHPQFPQQQKFPAYKPLLSELIDSVETYAKAKGLPMPMYNIEIKSSATTDGVYHPEPAEFVSLVMDILQKKKLGKRLTIQSFDVRPLQLLHKQYPAVSLSYLTMNPKPLDENLALLGFKPHTYSPYYKTVTAETVKACHEQGMTIIPWTVNTKAEIESLKQLGVDGIISDYPNLF
;
A
#
# COMPACT_ATOMS: atom_id res chain seq x y z
N MET A 1 -39.53 55.33 -32.65
CA MET A 1 -38.22 54.70 -32.46
C MET A 1 -38.34 53.90 -31.16
N LYS A 2 -38.40 52.56 -31.27
CA LYS A 2 -38.45 51.67 -30.09
C LYS A 2 -37.07 51.03 -29.94
N THR A 3 -36.37 51.37 -28.86
CA THR A 3 -35.05 50.85 -28.53
C THR A 3 -35.20 49.45 -27.91
N LEU A 4 -34.66 48.42 -28.54
CA LEU A 4 -34.65 47.04 -28.07
C LEU A 4 -33.37 46.84 -27.24
N ALA A 5 -33.52 46.63 -25.93
CA ALA A 5 -32.41 46.31 -25.05
C ALA A 5 -32.14 44.78 -25.09
N LEU A 6 -30.95 44.42 -25.56
CA LEU A 6 -30.45 43.04 -25.60
C LEU A 6 -29.87 42.70 -24.22
N VAL A 7 -30.56 41.81 -23.48
CA VAL A 7 -30.05 41.28 -22.21
C VAL A 7 -29.23 40.03 -22.52
N THR A 8 -27.90 40.12 -22.41
CA THR A 8 -27.01 39.00 -22.56
C THR A 8 -26.92 38.22 -21.24
N LEU A 9 -27.51 37.03 -21.19
CA LEU A 9 -27.46 36.12 -20.05
C LEU A 9 -26.09 35.38 -20.10
N LEU A 10 -25.16 35.74 -19.21
CA LEU A 10 -23.93 34.99 -18.99
C LEU A 10 -24.24 33.74 -18.14
N LEU A 11 -24.37 32.58 -18.81
CA LEU A 11 -24.42 31.28 -18.16
C LEU A 11 -23.01 30.93 -17.66
N GLY A 12 -22.73 31.20 -16.41
CA GLY A 12 -21.52 30.75 -15.73
C GLY A 12 -21.59 29.22 -15.57
N SER A 13 -20.76 28.51 -16.33
CA SER A 13 -20.56 27.06 -16.17
C SER A 13 -19.85 26.81 -14.83
N HIS A 14 -20.63 26.46 -13.81
CA HIS A 14 -20.06 25.93 -12.58
C HIS A 14 -19.55 24.50 -12.88
N VAL A 15 -18.24 24.35 -13.03
CA VAL A 15 -17.60 23.04 -13.03
C VAL A 15 -17.75 22.49 -11.60
N ILE A 16 -18.72 21.60 -11.40
CA ILE A 16 -18.79 20.81 -10.18
C ILE A 16 -17.62 19.83 -10.24
N ILE A 17 -16.50 20.18 -9.61
CA ILE A 17 -15.44 19.23 -9.32
C ILE A 17 -16.04 18.26 -8.31
N ALA A 18 -16.40 17.07 -8.76
CA ALA A 18 -16.79 15.98 -7.87
C ALA A 18 -15.59 15.75 -6.93
N GLN A 19 -15.75 16.12 -5.65
CA GLN A 19 -14.74 15.89 -4.63
C GLN A 19 -14.51 14.38 -4.56
N SER A 20 -13.32 13.92 -4.90
CA SER A 20 -12.98 12.50 -4.83
C SER A 20 -13.21 12.03 -3.39
N LYS A 21 -13.87 10.88 -3.24
CA LYS A 21 -14.13 10.33 -1.91
C LYS A 21 -12.78 10.09 -1.22
N PHE A 22 -12.61 10.59 0.02
CA PHE A 22 -11.41 10.41 0.83
C PHE A 22 -11.02 8.93 0.90
N ASN A 23 -9.80 8.58 0.47
CA ASN A 23 -9.35 7.19 0.40
C ASN A 23 -8.86 6.72 1.78
N THR A 24 -9.52 5.70 2.33
CA THR A 24 -9.11 5.05 3.56
C THR A 24 -8.36 3.77 3.23
N GLU A 25 -7.08 3.69 3.63
CA GLU A 25 -6.23 2.53 3.36
C GLU A 25 -5.86 1.78 4.63
N GLY A 26 -6.14 0.49 4.66
CA GLY A 26 -5.75 -0.40 5.76
C GLY A 26 -4.32 -0.89 5.57
N HIS A 27 -3.37 -0.35 6.37
CA HIS A 27 -1.94 -0.68 6.33
C HIS A 27 -1.72 -2.15 6.68
N ARG A 28 -1.17 -2.91 5.73
CA ARG A 28 -1.00 -4.37 5.79
C ARG A 28 -2.31 -5.07 6.21
N GLY A 29 -3.43 -4.52 5.73
CA GLY A 29 -4.79 -4.86 6.13
C GLY A 29 -5.27 -4.04 7.33
N ALA A 30 -5.18 -4.59 8.53
CA ALA A 30 -5.54 -3.94 9.78
C ALA A 30 -4.49 -4.27 10.85
N ARG A 31 -3.23 -3.90 10.62
CA ARG A 31 -2.06 -4.31 11.39
C ARG A 31 -2.19 -4.07 12.90
N GLY A 32 -2.79 -2.97 13.30
CA GLY A 32 -3.02 -2.66 14.73
C GLY A 32 -3.99 -3.62 15.43
N LEU A 33 -4.81 -4.37 14.67
CA LEU A 33 -5.88 -5.22 15.18
C LEU A 33 -5.69 -6.71 14.86
N MET A 34 -4.97 -7.03 13.78
CA MET A 34 -4.77 -8.38 13.24
C MET A 34 -3.32 -8.58 12.81
N PRO A 35 -2.78 -9.82 12.82
CA PRO A 35 -1.47 -10.12 12.24
C PRO A 35 -1.35 -9.59 10.81
N GLU A 36 -0.34 -8.76 10.58
CA GLU A 36 -0.11 -8.00 9.35
C GLU A 36 0.01 -8.89 8.11
N ASN A 37 -0.38 -8.35 6.95
CA ASN A 37 -0.19 -9.01 5.65
C ASN A 37 -0.81 -10.41 5.57
N THR A 38 -1.86 -10.68 6.36
CA THR A 38 -2.61 -11.93 6.33
C THR A 38 -3.99 -11.75 5.69
N VAL A 39 -4.55 -12.84 5.15
CA VAL A 39 -5.91 -12.83 4.60
C VAL A 39 -6.93 -12.34 5.63
N ARG A 40 -6.76 -12.70 6.92
CA ARG A 40 -7.65 -12.25 7.99
C ARG A 40 -7.54 -10.76 8.27
N ALA A 41 -6.33 -10.18 8.22
CA ALA A 41 -6.13 -8.75 8.37
C ALA A 41 -6.82 -7.96 7.25
N MET A 42 -6.73 -8.44 6.01
CA MET A 42 -7.41 -7.82 4.87
C MET A 42 -8.94 -7.90 5.00
N LYS A 43 -9.48 -9.08 5.35
CA LYS A 43 -10.92 -9.24 5.59
C LYS A 43 -11.42 -8.34 6.72
N LYS A 44 -10.65 -8.22 7.82
CA LYS A 44 -10.98 -7.31 8.92
C LYS A 44 -11.01 -5.85 8.48
N ALA A 45 -10.05 -5.41 7.66
CA ALA A 45 -10.05 -4.07 7.09
C ALA A 45 -11.30 -3.81 6.23
N MET A 46 -11.70 -4.79 5.41
CA MET A 46 -12.95 -4.71 4.61
C MET A 46 -14.19 -4.62 5.51
N ASP A 47 -14.27 -5.41 6.58
CA ASP A 47 -15.38 -5.37 7.55
C ASP A 47 -15.48 -4.01 8.27
N LEU A 48 -14.36 -3.28 8.37
CA LEU A 48 -14.29 -1.92 8.91
C LEU A 48 -14.58 -0.83 7.87
N GLY A 49 -14.83 -1.22 6.61
CA GLY A 49 -15.27 -0.31 5.56
C GLY A 49 -14.15 0.45 4.86
N VAL A 50 -12.88 0.02 4.96
CA VAL A 50 -11.81 0.64 4.18
C VAL A 50 -12.03 0.44 2.69
N GLN A 51 -11.57 1.41 1.89
CA GLN A 51 -11.68 1.35 0.44
C GLN A 51 -10.52 0.59 -0.18
N THR A 52 -9.31 0.75 0.36
CA THR A 52 -8.08 0.21 -0.20
C THR A 52 -7.39 -0.71 0.81
N LEU A 53 -7.03 -1.90 0.35
CA LEU A 53 -6.18 -2.84 1.07
C LEU A 53 -4.73 -2.56 0.69
N GLU A 54 -3.96 -2.08 1.64
CA GLU A 54 -2.53 -1.90 1.46
C GLU A 54 -1.81 -3.18 1.91
N MET A 55 -0.76 -3.57 1.17
CA MET A 55 0.06 -4.76 1.44
C MET A 55 1.43 -4.65 0.80
N ASP A 56 2.37 -5.45 1.31
CA ASP A 56 3.75 -5.51 0.81
C ASP A 56 4.03 -6.85 0.13
N VAL A 57 4.89 -6.85 -0.89
CA VAL A 57 5.30 -8.08 -1.56
C VAL A 57 6.82 -8.26 -1.61
N VAL A 58 7.24 -9.51 -1.48
CA VAL A 58 8.61 -9.98 -1.62
C VAL A 58 8.64 -11.21 -2.53
N ILE A 59 9.83 -11.62 -2.97
CA ILE A 59 9.99 -12.80 -3.85
C ILE A 59 10.67 -13.94 -3.06
N ALA A 60 10.11 -15.13 -3.17
CA ALA A 60 10.70 -16.38 -2.66
C ALA A 60 11.73 -16.97 -3.64
N LYS A 61 12.55 -17.93 -3.21
CA LYS A 61 13.54 -18.63 -4.02
C LYS A 61 12.98 -19.26 -5.29
N ASP A 62 11.78 -19.80 -5.20
CA ASP A 62 11.05 -20.43 -6.30
C ASP A 62 10.18 -19.44 -7.10
N LYS A 63 10.54 -18.14 -7.05
CA LYS A 63 9.92 -17.03 -7.78
C LYS A 63 8.45 -16.78 -7.44
N GLN A 64 7.97 -17.32 -6.33
CA GLN A 64 6.64 -17.00 -5.84
C GLN A 64 6.60 -15.60 -5.25
N VAL A 65 5.53 -14.85 -5.54
CA VAL A 65 5.28 -13.53 -4.95
C VAL A 65 4.54 -13.72 -3.63
N VAL A 66 5.23 -13.43 -2.52
CA VAL A 66 4.76 -13.65 -1.15
C VAL A 66 4.38 -12.31 -0.53
N VAL A 67 3.27 -12.26 0.20
CA VAL A 67 2.84 -11.06 0.93
C VAL A 67 3.60 -10.97 2.26
N SER A 68 4.51 -10.01 2.35
CA SER A 68 5.38 -9.79 3.50
C SER A 68 6.01 -8.39 3.45
N HIS A 69 6.09 -7.73 4.61
CA HIS A 69 6.82 -6.45 4.70
C HIS A 69 8.33 -6.66 4.65
N ASP A 70 8.85 -7.54 5.50
CA ASP A 70 10.28 -7.82 5.57
C ASP A 70 10.66 -8.91 4.56
N ASN A 71 11.83 -8.79 3.97
CA ASN A 71 12.44 -9.79 3.08
C ASN A 71 13.02 -10.99 3.86
N TYR A 72 12.73 -11.08 5.15
CA TYR A 72 13.18 -12.15 6.08
C TYR A 72 12.07 -12.46 7.10
N MET A 73 12.23 -13.51 7.89
CA MET A 73 11.31 -13.81 8.98
C MET A 73 11.60 -12.88 10.18
N SER A 74 10.75 -11.86 10.35
CA SER A 74 10.90 -10.87 11.41
C SER A 74 10.79 -11.48 12.80
N ALA A 75 11.72 -11.11 13.69
CA ALA A 75 11.70 -11.51 15.08
C ALA A 75 10.47 -11.01 15.84
N ASP A 76 9.86 -9.91 15.39
CA ASP A 76 8.69 -9.33 16.06
C ASP A 76 7.45 -10.22 15.96
N ILE A 77 7.28 -10.95 14.84
CA ILE A 77 6.02 -11.65 14.53
C ILE A 77 6.18 -13.15 14.28
N SER A 78 7.40 -13.68 14.10
CA SER A 78 7.57 -15.03 13.57
C SER A 78 7.90 -16.07 14.64
N LEU A 79 7.23 -17.24 14.54
CA LEU A 79 7.63 -18.49 15.19
C LEU A 79 8.17 -19.44 14.12
N LYS A 80 9.20 -20.20 14.49
CA LYS A 80 9.77 -21.26 13.64
C LYS A 80 8.84 -22.49 13.57
N PRO A 81 9.07 -23.43 12.64
CA PRO A 81 8.22 -24.63 12.50
C PRO A 81 8.16 -25.51 13.77
N ASP A 82 9.14 -25.42 14.65
CA ASP A 82 9.13 -26.10 15.97
C ASP A 82 8.42 -25.33 17.05
N GLY A 83 7.81 -24.16 16.74
CA GLY A 83 7.12 -23.27 17.66
C GLY A 83 8.02 -22.32 18.44
N SER A 84 9.35 -22.41 18.33
CA SER A 84 10.25 -21.47 18.98
C SER A 84 10.25 -20.11 18.28
N PRO A 85 10.43 -18.98 19.01
CA PRO A 85 10.45 -17.66 18.39
C PRO A 85 11.69 -17.48 17.53
N VAL A 86 11.54 -16.76 16.42
CA VAL A 86 12.67 -16.20 15.67
C VAL A 86 13.29 -15.10 16.52
N THR A 87 14.62 -15.10 16.66
CA THR A 87 15.37 -14.12 17.45
C THR A 87 15.86 -12.95 16.59
N ALA A 88 16.22 -11.83 17.23
CA ALA A 88 16.75 -10.66 16.55
C ALA A 88 18.07 -10.96 15.80
N ASP A 89 18.92 -11.85 16.36
CA ASP A 89 20.22 -12.20 15.78
C ASP A 89 20.11 -13.15 14.58
N GLU A 90 19.01 -13.94 14.50
CA GLU A 90 18.83 -14.91 13.42
C GLU A 90 17.89 -14.42 12.30
N GLN A 91 16.99 -13.45 12.57
CA GLN A 91 15.94 -13.03 11.63
C GLN A 91 16.44 -12.76 10.21
N LYS A 92 17.53 -11.98 10.06
CA LYS A 92 18.10 -11.64 8.75
C LYS A 92 18.75 -12.82 8.03
N LYS A 93 19.08 -13.90 8.76
CA LYS A 93 19.60 -15.14 8.18
C LYS A 93 18.50 -16.00 7.59
N ILE A 94 17.25 -15.82 8.05
CA ILE A 94 16.07 -16.50 7.52
C ILE A 94 15.48 -15.64 6.38
N ASN A 95 16.26 -15.54 5.32
CA ASN A 95 15.99 -14.70 4.15
C ASN A 95 14.97 -15.38 3.23
N LEU A 96 13.84 -14.72 2.95
CA LEU A 96 12.75 -15.26 2.15
C LEU A 96 13.14 -15.51 0.69
N TYR A 97 14.06 -14.71 0.14
CA TYR A 97 14.58 -14.91 -1.21
C TYR A 97 15.45 -16.17 -1.36
N GLN A 98 15.88 -16.76 -0.25
CA GLN A 98 16.63 -18.02 -0.21
C GLN A 98 15.77 -19.23 0.18
N LEU A 99 14.50 -19.03 0.54
CA LEU A 99 13.56 -20.08 0.93
C LEU A 99 12.50 -20.27 -0.17
N THR A 100 12.12 -21.52 -0.45
CA THR A 100 10.94 -21.82 -1.25
C THR A 100 9.67 -21.41 -0.51
N TYR A 101 8.60 -21.16 -1.23
CA TYR A 101 7.32 -20.84 -0.60
C TYR A 101 6.83 -21.96 0.36
N ALA A 102 7.09 -23.23 0.01
CA ALA A 102 6.76 -24.35 0.88
C ALA A 102 7.50 -24.31 2.23
N GLU A 103 8.72 -23.78 2.27
CA GLU A 103 9.49 -23.56 3.50
C GLU A 103 8.96 -22.34 4.25
N ILE A 104 8.71 -21.22 3.56
CA ILE A 104 8.15 -19.98 4.14
C ILE A 104 6.83 -20.26 4.84
N LYS A 105 5.96 -21.04 4.24
CA LYS A 105 4.62 -21.35 4.75
C LYS A 105 4.61 -22.15 6.07
N LYS A 106 5.74 -22.73 6.45
CA LYS A 106 5.87 -23.48 7.72
C LYS A 106 6.01 -22.58 8.96
N PHE A 107 6.35 -21.31 8.77
CA PHE A 107 6.48 -20.35 9.86
C PHE A 107 5.10 -19.80 10.25
N ASP A 108 4.88 -19.64 11.56
CA ASP A 108 3.71 -18.95 12.07
C ASP A 108 4.05 -17.47 12.29
N VAL A 109 3.28 -16.60 11.67
CA VAL A 109 3.46 -15.14 11.72
C VAL A 109 2.27 -14.42 12.40
N GLY A 110 1.46 -15.14 13.18
CA GLY A 110 0.26 -14.58 13.77
C GLY A 110 -0.01 -14.95 15.22
N SER A 111 0.62 -16.00 15.75
CA SER A 111 0.43 -16.40 17.16
C SER A 111 1.30 -15.64 18.14
N LYS A 112 2.45 -15.10 17.70
CA LYS A 112 3.35 -14.33 18.55
C LYS A 112 2.75 -12.97 18.90
N PRO A 113 2.75 -12.52 20.18
CA PRO A 113 2.36 -11.17 20.55
C PRO A 113 3.26 -10.14 19.86
N HIS A 114 2.64 -9.18 19.18
CA HIS A 114 3.38 -8.10 18.51
C HIS A 114 3.80 -7.03 19.53
N PRO A 115 5.10 -6.65 19.61
CA PRO A 115 5.59 -5.72 20.63
C PRO A 115 4.97 -4.33 20.54
N GLN A 116 4.66 -3.85 19.33
CA GLN A 116 4.07 -2.52 19.12
C GLN A 116 2.54 -2.51 19.10
N PHE A 117 1.88 -3.67 18.97
CA PHE A 117 0.44 -3.79 18.85
C PHE A 117 -0.15 -4.77 19.89
N PRO A 118 -0.18 -4.41 21.16
CA PRO A 118 -0.60 -5.31 22.24
C PRO A 118 -2.08 -5.76 22.14
N GLN A 119 -2.92 -4.96 21.46
CA GLN A 119 -4.35 -5.25 21.22
C GLN A 119 -4.59 -6.13 19.99
N GLN A 120 -3.57 -6.40 19.19
CA GLN A 120 -3.67 -7.24 18.01
C GLN A 120 -4.15 -8.65 18.41
N GLN A 121 -5.15 -9.18 17.70
CA GLN A 121 -5.58 -10.56 17.86
C GLN A 121 -4.46 -11.53 17.50
N LYS A 122 -4.44 -12.69 18.15
CA LYS A 122 -3.42 -13.72 17.92
C LYS A 122 -4.08 -15.00 17.44
N PHE A 123 -3.54 -15.54 16.34
CA PHE A 123 -3.97 -16.82 15.78
C PHE A 123 -2.87 -17.35 14.85
N PRO A 124 -2.78 -18.66 14.64
CA PRO A 124 -1.84 -19.23 13.68
C PRO A 124 -2.07 -18.65 12.27
N ALA A 125 -1.04 -18.13 11.66
CA ALA A 125 -1.09 -17.56 10.32
C ALA A 125 0.24 -17.77 9.59
N TYR A 126 0.18 -17.83 8.27
CA TYR A 126 1.36 -17.89 7.41
C TYR A 126 1.36 -16.68 6.45
N LYS A 127 2.51 -16.40 5.84
CA LYS A 127 2.63 -15.38 4.78
C LYS A 127 1.97 -15.94 3.50
N PRO A 128 0.84 -15.36 3.01
CA PRO A 128 0.15 -15.88 1.84
C PRO A 128 0.87 -15.52 0.53
N LEU A 129 0.58 -16.23 -0.55
CA LEU A 129 0.87 -15.76 -1.89
C LEU A 129 0.00 -14.56 -2.24
N LEU A 130 0.53 -13.63 -3.05
CA LEU A 130 -0.24 -12.48 -3.55
C LEU A 130 -1.52 -12.93 -4.28
N SER A 131 -1.40 -13.96 -5.14
CA SER A 131 -2.56 -14.51 -5.87
C SER A 131 -3.62 -15.09 -4.94
N GLU A 132 -3.21 -15.84 -3.90
CA GLU A 132 -4.09 -16.46 -2.91
C GLU A 132 -4.83 -15.40 -2.09
N LEU A 133 -4.11 -14.36 -1.65
CA LEU A 133 -4.69 -13.27 -0.88
C LEU A 133 -5.77 -12.53 -1.69
N ILE A 134 -5.46 -12.13 -2.93
CA ILE A 134 -6.41 -11.43 -3.80
C ILE A 134 -7.67 -12.30 -4.02
N ASP A 135 -7.52 -13.58 -4.38
CA ASP A 135 -8.67 -14.46 -4.59
C ASP A 135 -9.53 -14.60 -3.33
N SER A 136 -8.88 -14.72 -2.17
CA SER A 136 -9.56 -14.86 -0.88
C SER A 136 -10.38 -13.62 -0.50
N VAL A 137 -9.86 -12.41 -0.73
CA VAL A 137 -10.57 -11.17 -0.38
C VAL A 137 -11.64 -10.83 -1.41
N GLU A 138 -11.41 -11.09 -2.70
CA GLU A 138 -12.43 -10.92 -3.75
C GLU A 138 -13.62 -11.88 -3.55
N THR A 139 -13.34 -13.13 -3.20
CA THR A 139 -14.37 -14.11 -2.84
C THR A 139 -15.15 -13.67 -1.60
N TYR A 140 -14.43 -13.16 -0.59
CA TYR A 140 -15.06 -12.66 0.63
C TYR A 140 -15.95 -11.44 0.37
N ALA A 141 -15.51 -10.46 -0.43
CA ALA A 141 -16.30 -9.31 -0.81
C ALA A 141 -17.64 -9.73 -1.45
N LYS A 142 -17.56 -10.63 -2.44
CA LYS A 142 -18.75 -11.15 -3.14
C LYS A 142 -19.70 -11.88 -2.17
N ALA A 143 -19.18 -12.77 -1.32
CA ALA A 143 -19.97 -13.55 -0.37
C ALA A 143 -20.68 -12.69 0.68
N LYS A 144 -20.09 -11.54 1.04
CA LYS A 144 -20.62 -10.58 2.04
C LYS A 144 -21.40 -9.44 1.43
N GLY A 145 -21.45 -9.30 0.10
CA GLY A 145 -22.06 -8.17 -0.57
C GLY A 145 -21.31 -6.86 -0.30
N LEU A 146 -20.02 -6.91 0.00
CA LEU A 146 -19.18 -5.74 0.23
C LEU A 146 -18.71 -5.15 -1.12
N PRO A 147 -18.40 -3.83 -1.16
CA PRO A 147 -17.71 -3.27 -2.31
C PRO A 147 -16.41 -4.03 -2.61
N MET A 148 -16.10 -4.18 -3.88
CA MET A 148 -14.82 -4.78 -4.29
C MET A 148 -13.67 -3.87 -3.86
N PRO A 149 -12.65 -4.39 -3.15
CA PRO A 149 -11.58 -3.54 -2.62
C PRO A 149 -10.69 -2.99 -3.73
N MET A 150 -10.11 -1.83 -3.49
CA MET A 150 -8.94 -1.34 -4.18
C MET A 150 -7.69 -1.96 -3.52
N TYR A 151 -6.59 -1.97 -4.25
CA TYR A 151 -5.32 -2.55 -3.80
C TYR A 151 -4.21 -1.51 -3.94
N ASN A 152 -3.41 -1.34 -2.90
CA ASN A 152 -2.15 -0.62 -2.91
C ASN A 152 -1.03 -1.58 -2.52
N ILE A 153 -0.17 -1.95 -3.48
CA ILE A 153 0.79 -3.05 -3.33
C ILE A 153 2.21 -2.49 -3.37
N GLU A 154 2.95 -2.62 -2.26
CA GLU A 154 4.32 -2.17 -2.17
C GLU A 154 5.31 -3.23 -2.68
N ILE A 155 6.15 -2.86 -3.65
CA ILE A 155 7.32 -3.62 -4.05
C ILE A 155 8.47 -3.31 -3.09
N LYS A 156 8.87 -4.30 -2.27
CA LYS A 156 9.91 -4.17 -1.24
C LYS A 156 11.30 -4.41 -1.82
N SER A 157 11.84 -3.41 -2.52
CA SER A 157 13.19 -3.46 -3.10
C SER A 157 14.07 -2.31 -2.62
N SER A 158 15.38 -2.49 -2.74
CA SER A 158 16.41 -1.49 -2.44
C SER A 158 17.68 -1.80 -3.21
N ALA A 159 18.31 -0.78 -3.81
CA ALA A 159 19.53 -0.95 -4.58
C ALA A 159 20.70 -1.60 -3.80
N THR A 160 20.69 -1.49 -2.48
CA THR A 160 21.73 -2.07 -1.62
C THR A 160 21.53 -3.57 -1.35
N THR A 161 20.39 -4.14 -1.76
CA THR A 161 20.01 -5.53 -1.44
C THR A 161 19.61 -6.34 -2.67
N ASP A 162 19.79 -5.79 -3.88
CA ASP A 162 19.60 -6.50 -5.15
C ASP A 162 20.39 -7.81 -5.18
N GLY A 163 19.76 -8.89 -5.64
CA GLY A 163 20.35 -10.23 -5.69
C GLY A 163 20.59 -10.91 -4.34
N VAL A 164 20.40 -10.19 -3.23
CA VAL A 164 20.61 -10.71 -1.86
C VAL A 164 19.28 -11.02 -1.17
N TYR A 165 18.38 -10.03 -1.09
CA TYR A 165 17.09 -10.15 -0.43
C TYR A 165 15.90 -10.14 -1.41
N HIS A 166 16.12 -9.81 -2.66
CA HIS A 166 15.14 -9.79 -3.74
C HIS A 166 15.86 -9.80 -5.10
N PRO A 167 15.18 -10.13 -6.20
CA PRO A 167 15.76 -10.03 -7.53
C PRO A 167 15.96 -8.57 -7.95
N GLU A 168 16.66 -8.36 -9.07
CA GLU A 168 16.74 -7.07 -9.74
C GLU A 168 15.33 -6.51 -10.03
N PRO A 169 15.16 -5.18 -10.06
CA PRO A 169 13.84 -4.56 -10.23
C PRO A 169 13.05 -5.02 -11.45
N ALA A 170 13.72 -5.31 -12.57
CA ALA A 170 13.06 -5.76 -13.78
C ALA A 170 12.40 -7.14 -13.61
N GLU A 171 13.08 -8.08 -12.96
CA GLU A 171 12.53 -9.39 -12.65
C GLU A 171 11.41 -9.29 -11.61
N PHE A 172 11.60 -8.48 -10.57
CA PHE A 172 10.59 -8.28 -9.53
C PHE A 172 9.28 -7.75 -10.12
N VAL A 173 9.37 -6.67 -10.92
CA VAL A 173 8.21 -6.08 -11.62
C VAL A 173 7.52 -7.11 -12.50
N SER A 174 8.28 -7.90 -13.30
CA SER A 174 7.71 -8.92 -14.18
C SER A 174 6.91 -9.96 -13.38
N LEU A 175 7.48 -10.52 -12.31
CA LEU A 175 6.81 -11.53 -11.48
C LEU A 175 5.52 -11.02 -10.84
N VAL A 176 5.53 -9.79 -10.35
CA VAL A 176 4.34 -9.15 -9.74
C VAL A 176 3.29 -8.89 -10.81
N MET A 177 3.66 -8.31 -11.94
CA MET A 177 2.73 -7.97 -13.02
C MET A 177 2.14 -9.18 -13.71
N ASP A 178 2.88 -10.29 -13.83
CA ASP A 178 2.37 -11.56 -14.36
C ASP A 178 1.16 -12.10 -13.57
N ILE A 179 1.14 -11.85 -12.26
CA ILE A 179 0.00 -12.19 -11.40
C ILE A 179 -1.12 -11.15 -11.57
N LEU A 180 -0.79 -9.85 -11.45
CA LEU A 180 -1.80 -8.79 -11.39
C LEU A 180 -2.58 -8.62 -12.70
N GLN A 181 -1.95 -8.83 -13.86
CA GLN A 181 -2.63 -8.83 -15.15
C GLN A 181 -3.69 -9.94 -15.24
N LYS A 182 -3.40 -11.13 -14.70
CA LYS A 182 -4.35 -12.25 -14.65
C LYS A 182 -5.54 -11.96 -13.74
N LYS A 183 -5.33 -11.17 -12.67
CA LYS A 183 -6.41 -10.77 -11.73
C LYS A 183 -7.35 -9.70 -12.29
N LYS A 184 -6.98 -9.01 -13.38
CA LYS A 184 -7.81 -8.02 -14.09
C LYS A 184 -8.37 -6.93 -13.15
N LEU A 185 -7.55 -6.43 -12.23
CA LEU A 185 -7.96 -5.45 -11.22
C LEU A 185 -8.32 -4.07 -11.82
N GLY A 186 -7.75 -3.73 -12.99
CA GLY A 186 -8.01 -2.47 -13.69
C GLY A 186 -7.65 -1.26 -12.83
N LYS A 187 -8.57 -0.29 -12.74
CA LYS A 187 -8.40 0.94 -11.95
C LYS A 187 -8.35 0.72 -10.43
N ARG A 188 -8.59 -0.51 -9.96
CA ARG A 188 -8.50 -0.87 -8.53
C ARG A 188 -7.08 -1.18 -8.07
N LEU A 189 -6.08 -1.10 -8.95
CA LEU A 189 -4.69 -1.40 -8.66
C LEU A 189 -3.87 -0.12 -8.60
N THR A 190 -3.16 0.06 -7.49
CA THR A 190 -2.03 0.97 -7.31
C THR A 190 -0.81 0.16 -6.92
N ILE A 191 0.35 0.48 -7.46
CA ILE A 191 1.64 -0.07 -7.01
C ILE A 191 2.44 1.07 -6.39
N GLN A 192 3.00 0.81 -5.21
CA GLN A 192 3.84 1.76 -4.50
C GLN A 192 5.24 1.21 -4.25
N SER A 193 6.20 2.08 -4.05
CA SER A 193 7.55 1.74 -3.61
C SER A 193 8.30 2.97 -3.10
N PHE A 194 9.27 2.75 -2.19
CA PHE A 194 10.33 3.70 -1.86
C PHE A 194 11.44 3.72 -2.92
N ASP A 195 11.66 2.58 -3.56
CA ASP A 195 12.64 2.45 -4.63
C ASP A 195 12.05 3.00 -5.94
N VAL A 196 12.68 4.03 -6.49
CA VAL A 196 12.20 4.65 -7.73
C VAL A 196 12.30 3.74 -8.95
N ARG A 197 13.23 2.77 -8.94
CA ARG A 197 13.55 1.92 -10.09
C ARG A 197 12.38 1.03 -10.55
N PRO A 198 11.67 0.28 -9.66
CA PRO A 198 10.47 -0.44 -10.08
C PRO A 198 9.35 0.49 -10.54
N LEU A 199 9.20 1.69 -9.94
CA LEU A 199 8.19 2.66 -10.39
C LEU A 199 8.50 3.21 -11.79
N GLN A 200 9.78 3.49 -12.10
CA GLN A 200 10.23 3.91 -13.43
C GLN A 200 9.98 2.84 -14.49
N LEU A 201 10.24 1.57 -14.15
CA LEU A 201 9.95 0.44 -15.03
C LEU A 201 8.44 0.30 -15.31
N LEU A 202 7.63 0.37 -14.23
CA LEU A 202 6.17 0.30 -14.33
C LEU A 202 5.61 1.46 -15.16
N HIS A 203 6.08 2.68 -14.93
CA HIS A 203 5.66 3.85 -15.69
C HIS A 203 5.90 3.68 -17.21
N LYS A 204 7.03 3.09 -17.58
CA LYS A 204 7.39 2.84 -18.98
C LYS A 204 6.64 1.67 -19.61
N GLN A 205 6.49 0.56 -18.87
CA GLN A 205 6.01 -0.72 -19.42
C GLN A 205 4.51 -0.95 -19.20
N TYR A 206 3.94 -0.35 -18.16
CA TYR A 206 2.54 -0.53 -17.73
C TYR A 206 1.84 0.81 -17.45
N PRO A 207 1.74 1.71 -18.45
CA PRO A 207 1.30 3.11 -18.22
C PRO A 207 -0.15 3.24 -17.72
N ALA A 208 -0.94 2.18 -17.79
CA ALA A 208 -2.31 2.15 -17.25
C ALA A 208 -2.39 1.84 -15.75
N VAL A 209 -1.26 1.47 -15.10
CA VAL A 209 -1.22 1.18 -13.66
C VAL A 209 -1.01 2.48 -12.90
N SER A 210 -1.85 2.72 -11.88
CA SER A 210 -1.64 3.83 -10.96
C SER A 210 -0.40 3.58 -10.10
N LEU A 211 0.47 4.59 -9.99
CA LEU A 211 1.72 4.51 -9.24
C LEU A 211 1.69 5.48 -8.06
N SER A 212 2.18 5.01 -6.91
CA SER A 212 2.34 5.80 -5.69
C SER A 212 3.79 5.82 -5.25
N TYR A 213 4.33 7.02 -5.04
CA TYR A 213 5.72 7.19 -4.61
C TYR A 213 5.82 7.42 -3.11
N LEU A 214 6.37 6.44 -2.41
CA LEU A 214 6.62 6.49 -0.96
C LEU A 214 7.89 7.30 -0.65
N THR A 215 7.79 8.24 0.29
CA THR A 215 8.94 8.99 0.77
C THR A 215 8.98 9.10 2.29
N MET A 216 10.19 9.06 2.87
CA MET A 216 10.44 9.24 4.30
C MET A 216 11.54 10.28 4.57
N ASN A 217 11.90 11.05 3.58
CA ASN A 217 12.93 12.07 3.68
C ASN A 217 12.31 13.48 3.76
N PRO A 218 13.03 14.50 4.29
CA PRO A 218 12.52 15.87 4.41
C PRO A 218 12.74 16.72 3.13
N LYS A 219 13.08 16.09 1.99
CA LYS A 219 13.32 16.82 0.74
C LYS A 219 12.04 17.45 0.23
N PRO A 220 12.12 18.63 -0.42
CA PRO A 220 11.00 19.21 -1.15
C PRO A 220 10.39 18.28 -2.18
N LEU A 221 9.10 18.46 -2.48
CA LEU A 221 8.37 17.65 -3.47
C LEU A 221 9.11 17.58 -4.81
N ASP A 222 9.57 18.72 -5.34
CA ASP A 222 10.21 18.77 -6.66
C ASP A 222 11.53 17.99 -6.72
N GLU A 223 12.30 17.96 -5.63
CA GLU A 223 13.51 17.13 -5.55
C GLU A 223 13.17 15.64 -5.54
N ASN A 224 12.12 15.24 -4.81
CA ASN A 224 11.64 13.87 -4.81
C ASN A 224 11.11 13.46 -6.20
N LEU A 225 10.35 14.32 -6.87
CA LEU A 225 9.87 14.07 -8.23
C LEU A 225 11.01 14.00 -9.25
N ALA A 226 12.06 14.84 -9.09
CA ALA A 226 13.26 14.78 -9.94
C ALA A 226 13.98 13.42 -9.82
N LEU A 227 14.05 12.83 -8.62
CA LEU A 227 14.60 11.49 -8.39
C LEU A 227 13.76 10.41 -9.08
N LEU A 228 12.43 10.53 -9.02
CA LEU A 228 11.51 9.60 -9.66
C LEU A 228 11.54 9.70 -11.18
N GLY A 229 11.71 10.91 -11.73
CA GLY A 229 11.80 11.19 -13.15
C GLY A 229 10.46 11.34 -13.88
N PHE A 230 9.34 11.23 -13.17
CA PHE A 230 7.98 11.46 -13.70
C PHE A 230 7.01 11.87 -12.57
N LYS A 231 5.79 12.29 -12.92
CA LYS A 231 4.72 12.58 -11.94
C LYS A 231 3.93 11.30 -11.68
N PRO A 232 3.93 10.77 -10.43
CA PRO A 232 3.11 9.62 -10.07
C PRO A 232 1.63 10.03 -9.95
N HIS A 233 0.73 9.05 -9.92
CA HIS A 233 -0.68 9.30 -9.58
C HIS A 233 -0.81 9.79 -8.12
N THR A 234 -0.05 9.18 -7.21
CA THR A 234 -0.09 9.49 -5.78
C THR A 234 1.31 9.78 -5.25
N TYR A 235 1.45 10.86 -4.49
CA TYR A 235 2.59 11.12 -3.64
C TYR A 235 2.26 10.64 -2.22
N SER A 236 3.06 9.77 -1.64
CA SER A 236 2.78 9.10 -0.36
C SER A 236 3.91 9.34 0.65
N PRO A 237 3.95 10.51 1.30
CA PRO A 237 5.00 10.88 2.24
C PRO A 237 4.75 10.35 3.64
N TYR A 238 5.81 10.26 4.45
CA TYR A 238 5.67 10.11 5.89
C TYR A 238 4.83 11.26 6.47
N TYR A 239 3.79 10.96 7.20
CA TYR A 239 2.74 11.92 7.58
C TYR A 239 3.25 13.17 8.31
N LYS A 240 4.35 13.05 9.09
CA LYS A 240 4.93 14.19 9.81
C LYS A 240 5.64 15.21 8.91
N THR A 241 5.87 14.86 7.65
CA THR A 241 6.48 15.79 6.67
C THR A 241 5.43 16.50 5.82
N VAL A 242 4.13 16.22 6.03
CA VAL A 242 3.03 16.83 5.27
C VAL A 242 2.75 18.24 5.77
N THR A 243 2.74 19.19 4.86
CA THR A 243 2.37 20.60 5.10
C THR A 243 1.28 21.03 4.13
N ALA A 244 0.58 22.14 4.42
CA ALA A 244 -0.41 22.70 3.50
C ALA A 244 0.20 23.05 2.13
N GLU A 245 1.45 23.49 2.11
CA GLU A 245 2.19 23.81 0.87
C GLU A 245 2.43 22.54 0.05
N THR A 246 2.81 21.42 0.70
CA THR A 246 3.01 20.12 0.02
C THR A 246 1.70 19.60 -0.58
N VAL A 247 0.60 19.68 0.18
CA VAL A 247 -0.74 19.29 -0.32
C VAL A 247 -1.12 20.11 -1.54
N LYS A 248 -1.02 21.44 -1.44
CA LYS A 248 -1.30 22.36 -2.55
C LYS A 248 -0.44 22.06 -3.77
N ALA A 249 0.86 21.87 -3.59
CA ALA A 249 1.79 21.60 -4.69
C ALA A 249 1.51 20.25 -5.39
N CYS A 250 1.07 19.23 -4.64
CA CYS A 250 0.60 17.97 -5.23
C CYS A 250 -0.65 18.19 -6.09
N HIS A 251 -1.66 18.89 -5.57
CA HIS A 251 -2.91 19.16 -6.28
C HIS A 251 -2.72 20.01 -7.53
N GLU A 252 -1.88 21.07 -7.46
CA GLU A 252 -1.53 21.91 -8.62
C GLU A 252 -0.84 21.12 -9.75
N GLN A 253 -0.16 20.02 -9.39
CA GLN A 253 0.48 19.12 -10.33
C GLN A 253 -0.42 17.94 -10.76
N GLY A 254 -1.67 17.86 -10.27
CA GLY A 254 -2.64 16.80 -10.62
C GLY A 254 -2.38 15.47 -9.92
N MET A 255 -1.61 15.47 -8.83
CA MET A 255 -1.36 14.29 -8.00
C MET A 255 -2.25 14.27 -6.77
N THR A 256 -2.64 13.07 -6.33
CA THR A 256 -3.19 12.88 -4.99
C THR A 256 -2.07 12.76 -3.95
N ILE A 257 -2.37 13.10 -2.68
CA ILE A 257 -1.44 12.93 -1.56
C ILE A 257 -2.07 12.05 -0.48
N ILE A 258 -1.42 10.90 -0.19
CA ILE A 258 -1.89 9.88 0.77
C ILE A 258 -0.76 9.53 1.73
N PRO A 259 -0.67 10.19 2.89
CA PRO A 259 0.39 9.96 3.87
C PRO A 259 0.23 8.66 4.66
N TRP A 260 1.35 8.18 5.22
CA TRP A 260 1.51 6.96 6.02
C TRP A 260 2.43 7.21 7.24
N THR A 261 2.39 6.45 8.32
CA THR A 261 1.29 5.63 8.82
C THR A 261 0.64 6.41 9.96
N VAL A 262 -0.65 6.68 9.85
CA VAL A 262 -1.36 7.62 10.75
C VAL A 262 -2.25 6.82 11.68
N ASN A 263 -1.99 6.89 12.98
CA ASN A 263 -2.53 5.93 13.94
C ASN A 263 -3.35 6.55 15.09
N THR A 264 -3.61 7.85 15.06
CA THR A 264 -4.48 8.51 16.04
C THR A 264 -5.58 9.34 15.38
N LYS A 265 -6.74 9.43 16.03
CA LYS A 265 -7.85 10.27 15.52
C LYS A 265 -7.43 11.73 15.33
N ALA A 266 -6.64 12.27 16.25
CA ALA A 266 -6.19 13.67 16.17
C ALA A 266 -5.33 13.92 14.92
N GLU A 267 -4.39 13.02 14.61
CA GLU A 267 -3.55 13.11 13.42
C GLU A 267 -4.37 12.92 12.14
N ILE A 268 -5.32 11.97 12.13
CA ILE A 268 -6.25 11.76 11.00
C ILE A 268 -7.03 13.04 10.70
N GLU A 269 -7.64 13.65 11.71
CA GLU A 269 -8.43 14.87 11.53
C GLU A 269 -7.56 16.07 11.14
N SER A 270 -6.36 16.20 11.71
CA SER A 270 -5.41 17.24 11.32
C SER A 270 -5.02 17.15 9.85
N LEU A 271 -4.72 15.94 9.34
CA LEU A 271 -4.37 15.73 7.94
C LEU A 271 -5.56 15.93 7.01
N LYS A 272 -6.77 15.54 7.41
CA LYS A 272 -8.00 15.86 6.66
C LYS A 272 -8.20 17.38 6.54
N GLN A 273 -7.93 18.14 7.61
CA GLN A 273 -8.00 19.62 7.57
C GLN A 273 -6.96 20.23 6.64
N LEU A 274 -5.79 19.62 6.48
CA LEU A 274 -4.79 20.03 5.50
C LEU A 274 -5.22 19.71 4.05
N GLY A 275 -6.24 18.86 3.86
CA GLY A 275 -6.79 18.54 2.55
C GLY A 275 -6.12 17.36 1.85
N VAL A 276 -5.51 16.41 2.60
CA VAL A 276 -4.99 15.18 1.99
C VAL A 276 -6.11 14.32 1.40
N ASP A 277 -5.83 13.54 0.35
CA ASP A 277 -6.84 12.79 -0.40
C ASP A 277 -7.15 11.42 0.21
N GLY A 278 -6.35 10.98 1.14
CA GLY A 278 -6.51 9.71 1.85
C GLY A 278 -5.45 9.52 2.92
N ILE A 279 -5.50 8.40 3.62
CA ILE A 279 -4.57 8.06 4.70
C ILE A 279 -4.37 6.55 4.76
N ILE A 280 -3.11 6.12 4.98
CA ILE A 280 -2.74 4.74 5.32
C ILE A 280 -2.63 4.62 6.84
N SER A 281 -3.38 3.68 7.47
CA SER A 281 -3.41 3.49 8.92
C SER A 281 -3.35 2.03 9.33
N ASP A 282 -2.64 1.75 10.44
CA ASP A 282 -2.67 0.44 11.13
C ASP A 282 -4.02 0.19 11.82
N TYR A 283 -4.78 1.25 12.10
CA TYR A 283 -6.04 1.21 12.84
C TYR A 283 -7.21 1.71 11.99
N PRO A 284 -7.65 0.93 10.97
CA PRO A 284 -8.75 1.35 10.09
C PRO A 284 -10.10 1.56 10.81
N ASN A 285 -10.23 1.14 12.05
CA ASN A 285 -11.37 1.45 12.91
C ASN A 285 -11.41 2.89 13.44
N LEU A 286 -10.41 3.71 13.11
CA LEU A 286 -10.34 5.12 13.51
C LEU A 286 -10.83 6.09 12.42
N PHE A 287 -11.10 5.61 11.20
CA PHE A 287 -11.56 6.40 10.07
C PHE A 287 -12.98 6.95 10.22
#